data_0f71609f4beabf47b2ed7f2261e5e943
#
_entry.id   0f71609f4beabf47b2ed7f2261e5e943
#
_cell.length_a   1.000
_cell.length_b   1.000
_cell.length_c   1.000
_cell.angle_alpha   90.00
_cell.angle_beta   90.00
_cell.angle_gamma   90.00
#
_symmetry.space_group_name_H-M   'P 1'
#
loop_
_entity.id
_entity.type
_entity.pdbx_description
1 polymer ?
#
loop_
_entity_poly.entity_id
_entity_poly.type
_entity_poly.pdbx_seq_one_letter_code
_entity_poly.pdbx_strand_id
1 'polypeptide(L)'
;DFPVFLHPKSREEYALARTERKSGSGYTGFTCYAAADVPLEHDLLRRALTINALAQDADGQIIDPYGGQSDLRQRLLRHVSPAFSEDPLRVLRVARFAARYAHLGFRIADETMALMRAMADAGELAHLTPERVWKETESALTTRNPQVFFQTLRDCRALKLLFPEVDALYGVPAPAKWHPDIDTGLHTLM
;
A
#
# COMPACT_ATOMS: atom_id res chain seq x y z
N ASP A 1 18.92 -10.69 1.49
CA ASP A 1 17.83 -11.45 2.15
C ASP A 1 17.71 -10.94 3.57
N PHE A 2 16.45 -10.70 4.00
CA PHE A 2 16.19 -10.25 5.36
C PHE A 2 15.96 -11.47 6.25
N PRO A 3 16.73 -11.68 7.29
CA PRO A 3 16.49 -12.79 8.19
C PRO A 3 15.21 -12.51 9.00
N VAL A 4 14.10 -13.09 8.55
CA VAL A 4 12.87 -13.23 9.34
C VAL A 4 12.81 -14.68 9.80
N PHE A 5 12.79 -14.88 11.11
CA PHE A 5 12.69 -16.20 11.71
C PHE A 5 11.24 -16.46 12.08
N LEU A 6 10.72 -17.60 11.66
CA LEU A 6 9.37 -18.03 12.01
C LEU A 6 9.44 -19.02 13.20
N HIS A 7 8.70 -18.71 14.26
CA HIS A 7 8.58 -19.65 15.37
C HIS A 7 7.92 -20.95 14.87
N PRO A 8 8.52 -22.13 15.12
CA PRO A 8 8.11 -23.38 14.48
C PRO A 8 6.67 -23.81 14.79
N LYS A 9 6.14 -23.44 15.97
CA LYS A 9 4.78 -23.80 16.40
C LYS A 9 3.77 -22.68 16.18
N SER A 10 4.04 -21.45 16.69
CA SER A 10 3.10 -20.33 16.62
C SER A 10 3.12 -19.60 15.27
N ARG A 11 4.16 -19.80 14.46
CA ARG A 11 4.40 -19.09 13.19
C ARG A 11 4.59 -17.57 13.35
N GLU A 12 4.82 -17.12 14.57
CA GLU A 12 5.19 -15.73 14.84
C GLU A 12 6.51 -15.37 14.17
N GLU A 13 6.57 -14.16 13.64
CA GLU A 13 7.73 -13.62 12.95
C GLU A 13 8.65 -12.88 13.92
N TYR A 14 9.93 -13.26 13.91
CA TYR A 14 10.99 -12.59 14.67
C TYR A 14 11.99 -11.99 13.69
N ALA A 15 12.24 -10.71 13.81
CA ALA A 15 13.21 -9.99 12.98
C ALA A 15 13.90 -8.90 13.80
N LEU A 16 15.14 -8.59 13.44
CA LEU A 16 15.82 -7.40 13.97
C LEU A 16 15.23 -6.13 13.35
N ALA A 17 15.27 -5.05 14.10
CA ALA A 17 15.04 -3.71 13.55
C ALA A 17 16.04 -3.45 12.43
N ARG A 18 15.60 -2.74 11.38
CA ARG A 18 16.43 -2.51 10.20
C ARG A 18 16.21 -1.14 9.58
N THR A 19 17.25 -0.65 8.91
CA THR A 19 17.17 0.48 7.99
C THR A 19 17.30 0.00 6.56
N GLU A 20 16.66 0.71 5.64
CA GLU A 20 16.74 0.46 4.21
C GLU A 20 17.24 1.75 3.54
N ARG A 21 18.25 1.64 2.67
CA ARG A 21 18.72 2.75 1.85
C ARG A 21 18.65 2.37 0.39
N LYS A 22 18.05 3.24 -0.42
CA LYS A 22 18.03 3.07 -1.87
C LYS A 22 19.46 3.31 -2.40
N SER A 23 20.06 2.28 -2.98
CA SER A 23 21.42 2.31 -3.55
C SER A 23 21.44 2.17 -5.07
N GLY A 24 20.26 2.01 -5.73
CA GLY A 24 20.13 1.85 -7.17
C GLY A 24 18.67 1.92 -7.62
N SER A 25 18.43 1.72 -8.91
CA SER A 25 17.08 1.67 -9.49
C SER A 25 16.45 0.28 -9.29
N GLY A 26 15.13 0.25 -9.09
CA GLY A 26 14.35 -0.98 -8.97
C GLY A 26 14.42 -1.67 -7.60
N TYR A 27 13.88 -2.87 -7.51
CA TYR A 27 13.73 -3.64 -6.26
C TYR A 27 15.05 -4.13 -5.66
N THR A 28 16.05 -4.43 -6.48
CA THR A 28 17.37 -4.92 -6.05
C THR A 28 18.29 -3.78 -5.56
N GLY A 29 17.84 -2.54 -5.70
CA GLY A 29 18.61 -1.34 -5.35
C GLY A 29 18.51 -0.90 -3.89
N PHE A 30 18.13 -1.78 -2.95
CA PHE A 30 18.11 -1.46 -1.53
C PHE A 30 19.25 -2.16 -0.79
N THR A 31 20.05 -1.37 -0.08
CA THR A 31 20.97 -1.89 0.93
C THR A 31 20.25 -1.90 2.27
N CYS A 32 20.17 -3.07 2.88
CA CYS A 32 19.53 -3.24 4.16
C CYS A 32 20.60 -3.47 5.25
N TYR A 33 20.44 -2.73 6.34
CA TYR A 33 21.22 -2.93 7.56
C TYR A 33 20.28 -3.34 8.68
N ALA A 34 20.44 -4.57 9.18
CA ALA A 34 19.65 -5.13 10.26
C ALA A 34 20.63 -5.54 11.39
N ALA A 35 20.51 -4.89 12.53
CA ALA A 35 21.37 -5.14 13.68
C ALA A 35 20.67 -4.69 14.97
N ALA A 36 21.20 -5.13 16.11
CA ALA A 36 20.62 -4.82 17.42
C ALA A 36 20.78 -3.33 17.82
N ASP A 37 21.66 -2.60 17.15
CA ASP A 37 21.91 -1.16 17.36
C ASP A 37 20.97 -0.25 16.54
N VAL A 38 20.12 -0.82 15.67
CA VAL A 38 19.14 -0.03 14.91
C VAL A 38 18.01 0.41 15.83
N PRO A 39 17.78 1.72 16.02
CA PRO A 39 16.66 2.22 16.80
C PRO A 39 15.32 1.78 16.20
N LEU A 40 14.36 1.47 17.07
CA LEU A 40 13.02 1.04 16.65
C LEU A 40 12.33 2.09 15.77
N GLU A 41 12.50 3.37 16.07
CA GLU A 41 11.93 4.48 15.30
C GLU A 41 12.39 4.45 13.84
N HIS A 42 13.65 4.05 13.58
CA HIS A 42 14.17 3.93 12.21
C HIS A 42 13.53 2.76 11.45
N ASP A 43 13.22 1.65 12.13
CA ASP A 43 12.46 0.56 11.52
C ASP A 43 11.01 0.98 11.23
N LEU A 44 10.40 1.73 12.12
CA LEU A 44 9.03 2.24 11.93
C LEU A 44 8.96 3.32 10.83
N LEU A 45 10.00 4.17 10.70
CA LEU A 45 10.06 5.25 9.69
C LEU A 45 9.98 4.74 8.25
N ARG A 46 10.57 3.58 7.95
CA ARG A 46 10.57 2.98 6.61
C ARG A 46 9.24 2.32 6.22
N ARG A 47 8.28 2.23 7.14
CA ARG A 47 6.99 1.60 6.86
C ARG A 47 6.11 2.48 5.97
N ALA A 48 5.18 1.84 5.24
CA ALA A 48 4.38 2.55 4.25
C ALA A 48 3.35 3.51 4.87
N LEU A 49 2.68 3.09 5.95
CA LEU A 49 1.58 3.84 6.57
C LEU A 49 1.81 4.02 8.07
N THR A 50 1.38 5.15 8.61
CA THR A 50 1.46 5.48 10.04
C THR A 50 0.77 4.44 10.91
N ILE A 51 -0.40 3.94 10.48
CA ILE A 51 -1.16 2.90 11.19
C ILE A 51 -0.43 1.54 11.26
N ASN A 52 0.60 1.35 10.45
CA ASN A 52 1.48 0.17 10.46
C ASN A 52 2.86 0.48 11.06
N ALA A 53 3.09 1.73 11.48
CA ALA A 53 4.33 2.20 12.10
C ALA A 53 4.19 2.35 13.61
N LEU A 54 3.45 1.45 14.22
CA LEU A 54 3.25 1.30 15.65
C LEU A 54 4.00 0.08 16.15
N ALA A 55 4.47 0.13 17.37
CA ALA A 55 5.01 -1.02 18.08
C ALA A 55 4.42 -1.09 19.49
N GLN A 56 4.54 -2.24 20.13
CA GLN A 56 4.22 -2.44 21.53
C GLN A 56 5.43 -3.07 22.21
N ASP A 57 5.82 -2.56 23.35
CA ASP A 57 6.89 -3.14 24.16
C ASP A 57 6.41 -4.33 25.00
N ALA A 58 7.32 -4.92 25.75
CA ALA A 58 7.03 -6.09 26.60
C ALA A 58 6.08 -5.76 27.75
N ASP A 59 5.98 -4.51 28.16
CA ASP A 59 5.10 -4.04 29.23
C ASP A 59 3.71 -3.63 28.68
N GLY A 60 3.50 -3.76 27.37
CA GLY A 60 2.23 -3.44 26.70
C GLY A 60 2.09 -1.97 26.33
N GLN A 61 3.14 -1.15 26.51
CA GLN A 61 3.11 0.26 26.16
C GLN A 61 3.23 0.44 24.65
N ILE A 62 2.36 1.29 24.06
CA ILE A 62 2.38 1.59 22.63
C ILE A 62 3.43 2.65 22.32
N ILE A 63 4.33 2.33 21.42
CA ILE A 63 5.36 3.20 20.86
C ILE A 63 4.83 3.71 19.53
N ASP A 64 4.55 5.01 19.45
CA ASP A 64 3.91 5.67 18.29
C ASP A 64 4.64 6.97 17.92
N PRO A 65 5.81 6.90 17.31
CA PRO A 65 6.60 8.09 16.96
C PRO A 65 6.00 8.89 15.78
N TYR A 66 5.08 8.30 15.00
CA TYR A 66 4.56 8.89 13.76
C TYR A 66 3.05 9.16 13.77
N GLY A 67 2.40 9.07 14.93
CA GLY A 67 1.00 9.44 15.11
C GLY A 67 -0.02 8.44 14.55
N GLY A 68 0.37 7.18 14.42
CA GLY A 68 -0.48 6.12 13.88
C GLY A 68 -1.76 5.91 14.67
N GLN A 69 -1.74 6.05 16.01
CA GLN A 69 -2.95 5.97 16.84
C GLN A 69 -3.95 7.11 16.53
N SER A 70 -3.44 8.31 16.22
CA SER A 70 -4.28 9.43 15.81
C SER A 70 -4.95 9.14 14.46
N ASP A 71 -4.18 8.66 13.49
CA ASP A 71 -4.70 8.29 12.16
C ASP A 71 -5.67 7.11 12.22
N LEU A 72 -5.46 6.13 13.12
CA LEU A 72 -6.43 5.07 13.39
C LEU A 72 -7.78 5.63 13.88
N ARG A 73 -7.76 6.54 14.85
CA ARG A 73 -9.00 7.17 15.35
C ARG A 73 -9.71 7.99 14.28
N GLN A 74 -8.95 8.68 13.41
CA GLN A 74 -9.45 9.48 12.31
C GLN A 74 -9.78 8.64 11.06
N ARG A 75 -9.47 7.35 11.07
CA ARG A 75 -9.62 6.42 9.94
C ARG A 75 -8.88 6.89 8.69
N LEU A 76 -7.61 7.32 8.87
CA LEU A 76 -6.75 7.83 7.82
C LEU A 76 -5.67 6.81 7.44
N LEU A 77 -5.45 6.66 6.15
CA LEU A 77 -4.30 5.99 5.55
C LEU A 77 -3.30 7.05 5.13
N ARG A 78 -2.34 7.33 6.00
CA ARG A 78 -1.30 8.34 5.81
C ARG A 78 0.06 7.69 5.66
N HIS A 79 0.87 8.13 4.69
CA HIS A 79 2.26 7.70 4.59
C HIS A 79 3.11 8.22 5.76
N VAL A 80 4.14 7.45 6.15
CA VAL A 80 4.96 7.79 7.33
C VAL A 80 5.92 8.94 7.03
N SER A 81 6.56 8.92 5.87
CA SER A 81 7.64 9.84 5.51
C SER A 81 7.80 9.97 4.00
N PRO A 82 8.59 10.96 3.51
CA PRO A 82 8.95 11.08 2.10
C PRO A 82 9.62 9.84 1.50
N ALA A 83 10.26 9.00 2.32
CA ALA A 83 10.81 7.71 1.91
C ALA A 83 9.75 6.76 1.33
N PHE A 84 8.47 7.08 1.46
CA PHE A 84 7.36 6.39 0.77
C PHE A 84 7.62 6.26 -0.74
N SER A 85 8.16 7.28 -1.38
CA SER A 85 8.44 7.29 -2.83
C SER A 85 9.59 6.38 -3.26
N GLU A 86 10.38 5.84 -2.34
CA GLU A 86 11.50 4.96 -2.66
C GLU A 86 11.06 3.58 -3.19
N ASP A 87 9.87 3.10 -2.79
CA ASP A 87 9.31 1.83 -3.28
C ASP A 87 7.94 2.06 -3.93
N PRO A 88 7.86 2.01 -5.28
CA PRO A 88 6.60 2.22 -6.00
C PRO A 88 5.49 1.21 -5.65
N LEU A 89 5.84 0.03 -5.12
CA LEU A 89 4.84 -0.94 -4.65
C LEU A 89 3.96 -0.39 -3.52
N ARG A 90 4.43 0.60 -2.79
CA ARG A 90 3.66 1.24 -1.71
C ARG A 90 2.36 1.87 -2.20
N VAL A 91 2.30 2.31 -3.47
CA VAL A 91 1.05 2.77 -4.11
C VAL A 91 -0.01 1.67 -4.10
N LEU A 92 0.35 0.46 -4.55
CA LEU A 92 -0.56 -0.68 -4.55
C LEU A 92 -0.90 -1.14 -3.13
N ARG A 93 0.07 -1.10 -2.21
CA ARG A 93 -0.18 -1.40 -0.79
C ARG A 93 -1.22 -0.48 -0.17
N VAL A 94 -1.13 0.83 -0.42
CA VAL A 94 -2.13 1.80 0.06
C VAL A 94 -3.50 1.50 -0.55
N ALA A 95 -3.57 1.25 -1.86
CA ALA A 95 -4.82 0.87 -2.54
C ALA A 95 -5.43 -0.41 -1.94
N ARG A 96 -4.61 -1.42 -1.63
CA ARG A 96 -5.07 -2.64 -0.96
C ARG A 96 -5.56 -2.38 0.47
N PHE A 97 -4.88 -1.54 1.25
CA PHE A 97 -5.36 -1.17 2.58
C PHE A 97 -6.65 -0.34 2.50
N ALA A 98 -6.81 0.53 1.50
CA ALA A 98 -8.06 1.24 1.25
C ALA A 98 -9.21 0.25 1.00
N ALA A 99 -9.01 -0.75 0.13
CA ALA A 99 -9.98 -1.81 -0.11
C ALA A 99 -10.29 -2.62 1.16
N ARG A 100 -9.25 -2.99 1.93
CA ARG A 100 -9.40 -3.78 3.15
C ARG A 100 -10.20 -3.07 4.23
N TYR A 101 -10.01 -1.76 4.39
CA TYR A 101 -10.59 -0.99 5.48
C TYR A 101 -11.73 -0.05 5.04
N ALA A 102 -12.16 -0.11 3.77
CA ALA A 102 -13.27 0.70 3.24
C ALA A 102 -14.55 0.54 4.09
N HIS A 103 -14.91 -0.68 4.44
CA HIS A 103 -16.09 -0.97 5.26
C HIS A 103 -16.02 -0.39 6.69
N LEU A 104 -14.84 0.00 7.15
CA LEU A 104 -14.62 0.68 8.43
C LEU A 104 -14.59 2.21 8.28
N GLY A 105 -14.75 2.73 7.05
CA GLY A 105 -14.76 4.16 6.76
C GLY A 105 -13.37 4.79 6.68
N PHE A 106 -12.31 4.00 6.44
CA PHE A 106 -10.98 4.55 6.21
C PHE A 106 -10.90 5.24 4.86
N ARG A 107 -10.18 6.35 4.83
CA ARG A 107 -9.87 7.14 3.62
C ARG A 107 -8.39 7.43 3.52
N ILE A 108 -7.89 7.63 2.33
CA ILE A 108 -6.49 8.01 2.10
C ILE A 108 -6.36 9.51 2.41
N ALA A 109 -5.31 9.89 3.14
CA ALA A 109 -4.99 11.28 3.42
C ALA A 109 -4.64 12.01 2.11
N ASP A 110 -5.05 13.29 1.98
CA ASP A 110 -4.92 14.05 0.73
C ASP A 110 -3.47 14.16 0.27
N GLU A 111 -2.54 14.38 1.20
CA GLU A 111 -1.11 14.44 0.93
C GLU A 111 -0.54 13.09 0.47
N THR A 112 -1.10 11.97 0.95
CA THR A 112 -0.71 10.63 0.50
C THR A 112 -1.22 10.37 -0.92
N MET A 113 -2.46 10.74 -1.21
CA MET A 113 -3.01 10.65 -2.55
C MET A 113 -2.23 11.52 -3.54
N ALA A 114 -1.84 12.75 -3.13
CA ALA A 114 -1.01 13.63 -3.96
C ALA A 114 0.35 13.01 -4.26
N LEU A 115 1.00 12.40 -3.25
CA LEU A 115 2.28 11.71 -3.43
C LEU A 115 2.15 10.50 -4.36
N MET A 116 1.10 9.69 -4.23
CA MET A 116 0.83 8.55 -5.11
C MET A 116 0.63 9.00 -6.57
N ARG A 117 -0.07 10.12 -6.80
CA ARG A 117 -0.22 10.72 -8.14
C ARG A 117 1.12 11.16 -8.71
N ALA A 118 1.93 11.86 -7.93
CA ALA A 118 3.25 12.30 -8.36
C ALA A 118 4.14 11.12 -8.78
N MET A 119 4.10 10.01 -8.03
CA MET A 119 4.84 8.79 -8.37
C MET A 119 4.33 8.13 -9.67
N ALA A 120 3.02 8.11 -9.88
CA ALA A 120 2.43 7.58 -11.12
C ALA A 120 2.82 8.47 -12.32
N ASP A 121 2.71 9.78 -12.18
CA ASP A 121 3.05 10.75 -13.25
C ASP A 121 4.55 10.75 -13.58
N ALA A 122 5.42 10.44 -12.59
CA ALA A 122 6.87 10.27 -12.79
C ALA A 122 7.26 8.95 -13.46
N GLY A 123 6.30 8.02 -13.68
CA GLY A 123 6.56 6.73 -14.30
C GLY A 123 7.23 5.69 -13.39
N GLU A 124 7.32 5.95 -12.09
CA GLU A 124 7.97 5.06 -11.12
C GLU A 124 7.37 3.65 -11.09
N LEU A 125 6.06 3.50 -11.38
CA LEU A 125 5.36 2.22 -11.36
C LEU A 125 5.74 1.30 -12.52
N ALA A 126 6.32 1.82 -13.60
CA ALA A 126 6.77 1.01 -14.75
C ALA A 126 7.89 0.02 -14.38
N HIS A 127 8.58 0.24 -13.26
CA HIS A 127 9.67 -0.61 -12.78
C HIS A 127 9.20 -1.76 -11.87
N LEU A 128 7.89 -1.86 -11.60
CA LEU A 128 7.33 -2.94 -10.80
C LEU A 128 7.30 -4.24 -11.60
N THR A 129 7.74 -5.33 -10.96
CA THR A 129 7.63 -6.66 -11.58
C THR A 129 6.18 -7.17 -11.52
N PRO A 130 5.70 -7.90 -12.55
CA PRO A 130 4.33 -8.41 -12.59
C PRO A 130 3.95 -9.24 -11.36
N GLU A 131 4.89 -10.01 -10.80
CA GLU A 131 4.65 -10.85 -9.63
C GLU A 131 4.35 -10.02 -8.38
N ARG A 132 5.06 -8.89 -8.21
CA ARG A 132 4.81 -7.98 -7.08
C ARG A 132 3.46 -7.28 -7.22
N VAL A 133 3.13 -6.83 -8.44
CA VAL A 133 1.83 -6.23 -8.76
C VAL A 133 0.72 -7.25 -8.49
N TRP A 134 0.88 -8.47 -8.99
CA TRP A 134 -0.12 -9.53 -8.82
C TRP A 134 -0.37 -9.87 -7.35
N LYS A 135 0.68 -10.01 -6.55
CA LYS A 135 0.54 -10.34 -5.12
C LYS A 135 -0.29 -9.32 -4.34
N GLU A 136 -0.11 -8.02 -4.59
CA GLU A 136 -0.92 -6.98 -3.95
C GLU A 136 -2.36 -7.00 -4.51
N THR A 137 -2.54 -7.23 -5.81
CA THR A 137 -3.84 -7.35 -6.48
C THR A 137 -4.63 -8.55 -5.95
N GLU A 138 -4.03 -9.74 -5.94
CA GLU A 138 -4.64 -10.95 -5.40
C GLU A 138 -5.10 -10.74 -3.94
N SER A 139 -4.25 -10.13 -3.12
CA SER A 139 -4.60 -9.80 -1.73
C SER A 139 -5.73 -8.77 -1.63
N ALA A 140 -5.85 -7.86 -2.59
CA ALA A 140 -6.94 -6.88 -2.64
C ALA A 140 -8.26 -7.54 -3.05
N LEU A 141 -8.23 -8.46 -4.01
CA LEU A 141 -9.39 -9.19 -4.50
C LEU A 141 -10.05 -10.06 -3.41
N THR A 142 -9.29 -10.50 -2.39
CA THR A 142 -9.82 -11.26 -1.25
C THR A 142 -10.45 -10.38 -0.17
N THR A 143 -10.47 -9.05 -0.33
CA THR A 143 -11.07 -8.13 0.63
C THR A 143 -12.59 -8.02 0.44
N ARG A 144 -13.27 -7.41 1.41
CA ARG A 144 -14.70 -7.16 1.34
C ARG A 144 -15.11 -6.16 0.26
N ASN A 145 -14.20 -5.25 -0.10
CA ASN A 145 -14.48 -4.16 -1.05
C ASN A 145 -13.37 -4.08 -2.12
N PRO A 146 -13.20 -5.12 -2.97
CA PRO A 146 -12.09 -5.17 -3.93
C PRO A 146 -12.12 -4.05 -4.96
N GLN A 147 -13.32 -3.53 -5.33
CA GLN A 147 -13.47 -2.42 -6.25
C GLN A 147 -12.75 -1.15 -5.80
N VAL A 148 -12.59 -0.95 -4.48
CA VAL A 148 -11.90 0.23 -3.93
C VAL A 148 -10.41 0.22 -4.28
N PHE A 149 -9.81 -0.95 -4.47
CA PHE A 149 -8.42 -1.06 -4.95
C PHE A 149 -8.26 -0.43 -6.33
N PHE A 150 -9.08 -0.83 -7.29
CA PHE A 150 -9.03 -0.31 -8.65
C PHE A 150 -9.42 1.17 -8.71
N GLN A 151 -10.45 1.57 -7.95
CA GLN A 151 -10.85 2.98 -7.86
C GLN A 151 -9.69 3.84 -7.30
N THR A 152 -9.01 3.39 -6.25
CA THR A 152 -7.84 4.09 -5.70
C THR A 152 -6.72 4.22 -6.72
N LEU A 153 -6.40 3.14 -7.45
CA LEU A 153 -5.40 3.17 -8.52
C LEU A 153 -5.80 4.13 -9.64
N ARG A 154 -7.10 4.22 -9.96
CA ARG A 154 -7.60 5.18 -10.94
C ARG A 154 -7.47 6.62 -10.45
N ASP A 155 -7.85 6.89 -9.20
CA ASP A 155 -7.78 8.22 -8.58
C ASP A 155 -6.35 8.77 -8.52
N CYS A 156 -5.37 7.89 -8.31
CA CYS A 156 -3.94 8.27 -8.36
C CYS A 156 -3.30 8.09 -9.75
N ARG A 157 -4.06 7.80 -10.81
CA ARG A 157 -3.61 7.63 -12.21
C ARG A 157 -2.72 6.41 -12.45
N ALA A 158 -2.61 5.52 -11.47
CA ALA A 158 -1.82 4.30 -11.59
C ALA A 158 -2.52 3.21 -12.41
N LEU A 159 -3.87 3.23 -12.48
CA LEU A 159 -4.65 2.16 -13.12
C LEU A 159 -4.27 1.97 -14.58
N LYS A 160 -4.20 3.05 -15.37
CA LYS A 160 -3.84 3.00 -16.79
C LYS A 160 -2.41 2.52 -17.06
N LEU A 161 -1.52 2.61 -16.07
CA LEU A 161 -0.13 2.16 -16.18
C LEU A 161 0.00 0.67 -15.88
N LEU A 162 -0.79 0.17 -14.93
CA LEU A 162 -0.69 -1.19 -14.42
C LEU A 162 -1.72 -2.14 -15.03
N PHE A 163 -2.91 -1.63 -15.37
CA PHE A 163 -4.06 -2.38 -15.88
C PHE A 163 -4.77 -1.57 -16.97
N PRO A 164 -4.12 -1.28 -18.11
CA PRO A 164 -4.69 -0.44 -19.17
C PRO A 164 -5.99 -0.99 -19.72
N GLU A 165 -6.15 -2.32 -19.75
CA GLU A 165 -7.38 -2.95 -20.22
C GLU A 165 -8.56 -2.68 -19.27
N VAL A 166 -8.31 -2.66 -17.96
CA VAL A 166 -9.33 -2.32 -16.95
C VAL A 166 -9.67 -0.83 -17.00
N ASP A 167 -8.65 0.02 -17.15
CA ASP A 167 -8.86 1.48 -17.27
C ASP A 167 -9.67 1.82 -18.53
N ALA A 168 -9.47 1.10 -19.63
CA ALA A 168 -10.18 1.31 -20.89
C ALA A 168 -11.68 0.95 -20.84
N LEU A 169 -12.14 0.22 -19.82
CA LEU A 169 -13.57 -0.10 -19.64
C LEU A 169 -14.37 1.10 -19.12
N TYR A 170 -13.71 2.05 -18.48
CA TYR A 170 -14.39 3.26 -17.98
C TYR A 170 -14.77 4.20 -19.14
N GLY A 171 -15.97 4.75 -19.07
CA GLY A 171 -16.53 5.57 -20.14
C GLY A 171 -17.10 4.77 -21.32
N VAL A 172 -17.03 3.45 -21.31
CA VAL A 172 -17.67 2.59 -22.30
C VAL A 172 -19.12 2.41 -21.91
N PRO A 173 -20.10 2.90 -22.73
CA PRO A 173 -21.51 2.78 -22.41
C PRO A 173 -21.98 1.33 -22.49
N ALA A 174 -22.70 0.88 -21.47
CA ALA A 174 -23.40 -0.39 -21.47
C ALA A 174 -24.89 -0.18 -21.81
N PRO A 175 -25.55 -1.12 -22.56
CA PRO A 175 -26.97 -1.01 -22.86
C PRO A 175 -27.81 -1.05 -21.59
N ALA A 176 -28.54 0.04 -21.30
CA ALA A 176 -29.36 0.19 -20.08
C ALA A 176 -30.39 -0.93 -19.88
N LYS A 177 -30.79 -1.60 -20.95
CA LYS A 177 -31.73 -2.73 -20.90
C LYS A 177 -31.18 -3.94 -20.13
N TRP A 178 -29.86 -4.13 -20.15
CA TRP A 178 -29.19 -5.29 -19.57
C TRP A 178 -28.28 -4.95 -18.40
N HIS A 179 -27.85 -3.70 -18.34
CA HIS A 179 -26.94 -3.18 -17.34
C HIS A 179 -27.45 -1.85 -16.81
N PRO A 180 -27.98 -1.80 -15.57
CA PRO A 180 -28.47 -0.54 -14.98
C PRO A 180 -27.36 0.47 -14.76
N ASP A 181 -26.11 0.00 -14.64
CA ASP A 181 -24.93 0.85 -14.58
C ASP A 181 -24.47 1.17 -16.00
N ILE A 182 -24.62 2.43 -16.38
CA ILE A 182 -24.39 2.93 -17.74
C ILE A 182 -22.93 2.78 -18.18
N ASP A 183 -22.01 2.53 -17.25
CA ASP A 183 -20.55 2.46 -17.48
C ASP A 183 -20.04 1.04 -17.25
N THR A 184 -19.41 0.46 -18.28
CA THR A 184 -18.89 -0.92 -18.23
C THR A 184 -17.79 -1.08 -17.18
N GLY A 185 -16.94 -0.06 -16.97
CA GLY A 185 -15.87 -0.11 -15.97
C GLY A 185 -16.42 -0.16 -14.54
N LEU A 186 -17.45 0.64 -14.25
CA LEU A 186 -18.14 0.58 -12.95
C LEU A 186 -18.81 -0.76 -12.73
N HIS A 187 -19.55 -1.25 -13.75
CA HIS A 187 -20.25 -2.53 -13.66
C HIS A 187 -19.31 -3.72 -13.46
N THR A 188 -18.15 -3.73 -14.11
CA THR A 188 -17.16 -4.83 -14.02
C THR A 188 -16.58 -4.95 -12.61
N LEU A 189 -16.54 -3.87 -11.85
CA LEU A 189 -15.94 -3.83 -10.52
C LEU A 189 -16.92 -3.93 -9.35
N MET A 190 -18.23 -3.98 -9.62
CA MET A 190 -19.28 -4.17 -8.62
C MET A 190 -19.59 -5.64 -8.38
#